data_805014bc9aae599447bbbf6c5665e975
#
_entry.id   805014bc9aae599447bbbf6c5665e975
#
_cell.length_a   1.000
_cell.length_b   1.000
_cell.length_c   1.000
_cell.angle_alpha   90.00
_cell.angle_beta   90.00
_cell.angle_gamma   90.00
#
_symmetry.space_group_name_H-M   'P 1'
#
loop_
_entity.id
_entity.type
_entity.pdbx_description
1 polymer ?
#
loop_
_entity_poly.entity_id
_entity_poly.type
_entity_poly.pdbx_seq_one_letter_code
_entity_poly.pdbx_strand_id
1 'polypeptide(L)'
;MLSMTGCFFLRPRRTAKTSYDYEELRKTVTDDLTNEISITDWSGDVPEGMEVKYVVVKEVFGNDRSRDTKLYDYDKAGRVTYHKSDSSAYTDEWKLAYNDDGTIARRERRSLKALGSAPPGPDYTAEYEYNDKKQLVSFSYTSEGHFTYRFEYENGHLVHTDYYGGKDYTYSTESEYFDYCVVVSDNITTSYEQDDVRICKRTYADDTFEKVLTEQYEYDERVTQFEYNGSELTGSYYIDQSGRTHKFDAHGNLSAELDKDGSVLEKWEYNENGDRVLYERYDNGVLVDKTTTSVSYDGAGNKQTETSDFWYVMDGEEKTFTAKTTYSYRNGLLVSELDEIDGDFSSMTVYAYKAILVPKE
;
A
#
# COMPACT_ATOMS: atom_id res chain seq x y z
N MET A 1 3.64 -0.49 -2.38
CA MET A 1 3.63 -0.42 -0.90
C MET A 1 2.72 -1.51 -0.40
N LEU A 2 3.29 -2.67 -0.07
CA LEU A 2 2.54 -3.84 0.41
C LEU A 2 2.11 -3.59 1.85
N SER A 3 0.80 -3.53 2.07
CA SER A 3 0.21 -3.51 3.40
C SER A 3 0.58 -4.82 4.10
N MET A 4 1.57 -4.79 5.00
CA MET A 4 1.75 -5.86 5.98
C MET A 4 0.63 -5.73 7.01
N THR A 5 -0.51 -6.34 6.76
CA THR A 5 -1.41 -6.75 7.83
C THR A 5 -0.68 -7.84 8.60
N GLY A 6 -0.04 -7.47 9.70
CA GLY A 6 0.54 -8.41 10.64
C GLY A 6 -0.59 -9.28 11.21
N CYS A 7 -0.80 -10.44 10.63
CA CYS A 7 -1.62 -11.47 11.22
C CYS A 7 -0.95 -11.96 12.50
N PHE A 8 -1.34 -11.42 13.65
CA PHE A 8 -1.08 -12.06 14.92
C PHE A 8 -1.92 -13.35 14.99
N PHE A 9 -1.30 -14.45 14.58
CA PHE A 9 -1.90 -15.78 14.73
C PHE A 9 -1.86 -16.19 16.21
N LEU A 10 -2.90 -15.79 16.95
CA LEU A 10 -3.21 -16.48 18.20
C LEU A 10 -3.83 -17.84 17.82
N ARG A 11 -3.02 -18.92 17.88
CA ARG A 11 -3.57 -20.27 17.84
C ARG A 11 -4.73 -20.35 18.84
N PRO A 12 -5.95 -20.76 18.45
CA PRO A 12 -6.96 -21.10 19.40
C PRO A 12 -6.43 -22.27 20.23
N ARG A 13 -6.40 -22.12 21.58
CA ARG A 13 -6.20 -23.26 22.49
C ARG A 13 -7.24 -24.30 22.07
N ARG A 14 -6.80 -25.46 21.58
CA ARG A 14 -7.64 -26.63 21.40
C ARG A 14 -8.19 -27.05 22.75
N THR A 15 -9.31 -26.48 23.17
CA THR A 15 -10.18 -27.06 24.17
C THR A 15 -11.02 -28.09 23.43
N ALA A 16 -10.85 -29.34 23.81
CA ALA A 16 -11.59 -30.47 23.28
C ALA A 16 -13.09 -30.24 23.31
N LYS A 17 -13.78 -30.67 22.24
CA LYS A 17 -15.21 -30.85 22.01
C LYS A 17 -15.98 -29.69 21.41
N THR A 18 -15.88 -29.62 20.12
CA THR A 18 -16.96 -29.87 19.15
C THR A 18 -16.24 -30.16 17.84
N SER A 19 -16.45 -31.32 17.26
CA SER A 19 -16.05 -31.60 15.90
C SER A 19 -16.94 -30.75 14.98
N TYR A 20 -16.61 -29.46 14.83
CA TYR A 20 -17.00 -28.72 13.66
C TYR A 20 -16.36 -29.46 12.50
N ASP A 21 -17.16 -29.86 11.54
CA ASP A 21 -16.68 -30.39 10.28
C ASP A 21 -16.02 -29.21 9.55
N TYR A 22 -14.71 -29.05 9.76
CA TYR A 22 -13.92 -27.98 9.13
C TYR A 22 -13.98 -28.05 7.60
N GLU A 23 -14.18 -29.25 7.04
CA GLU A 23 -14.34 -29.41 5.59
C GLU A 23 -15.69 -28.86 5.11
N GLU A 24 -16.77 -29.07 5.87
CA GLU A 24 -18.07 -28.51 5.54
C GLU A 24 -18.10 -27.00 5.69
N LEU A 25 -17.46 -26.44 6.73
CA LEU A 25 -17.31 -25.02 6.93
C LEU A 25 -16.45 -24.39 5.82
N ARG A 26 -15.29 -24.98 5.50
CA ARG A 26 -14.44 -24.56 4.38
C ARG A 26 -15.25 -24.52 3.09
N LYS A 27 -15.97 -25.62 2.79
CA LYS A 27 -16.79 -25.70 1.60
C LYS A 27 -17.85 -24.61 1.56
N THR A 28 -18.55 -24.37 2.65
CA THR A 28 -19.59 -23.34 2.74
C THR A 28 -19.01 -21.95 2.47
N VAL A 29 -17.90 -21.58 3.13
CA VAL A 29 -17.25 -20.29 2.95
C VAL A 29 -16.73 -20.11 1.52
N THR A 30 -16.05 -21.13 0.98
CA THR A 30 -15.51 -21.06 -0.39
C THR A 30 -16.60 -21.04 -1.45
N ASP A 31 -17.70 -21.79 -1.28
CA ASP A 31 -18.84 -21.78 -2.20
C ASP A 31 -19.53 -20.40 -2.18
N ASP A 32 -19.76 -19.81 -1.00
CA ASP A 32 -20.36 -18.50 -0.86
C ASP A 32 -19.49 -17.39 -1.50
N LEU A 33 -18.18 -17.42 -1.26
CA LEU A 33 -17.27 -16.45 -1.84
C LEU A 33 -17.12 -16.65 -3.35
N THR A 34 -17.06 -17.87 -3.83
CA THR A 34 -16.96 -18.18 -5.26
C THR A 34 -18.16 -17.63 -6.05
N ASN A 35 -19.35 -17.55 -5.44
CA ASN A 35 -20.53 -16.94 -6.03
C ASN A 35 -20.41 -15.41 -6.23
N GLU A 36 -19.47 -14.75 -5.54
CA GLU A 36 -19.18 -13.32 -5.71
C GLU A 36 -18.28 -13.04 -6.92
N ILE A 37 -17.61 -14.05 -7.48
CA ILE A 37 -16.74 -13.91 -8.66
C ILE A 37 -17.62 -13.58 -9.87
N SER A 38 -17.38 -12.41 -10.45
CA SER A 38 -18.05 -12.02 -11.69
C SER A 38 -17.12 -11.24 -12.61
N ILE A 39 -17.29 -11.39 -13.91
CA ILE A 39 -16.63 -10.58 -14.94
C ILE A 39 -17.74 -10.07 -15.85
N THR A 40 -17.90 -8.73 -15.86
CA THR A 40 -18.86 -8.08 -16.75
C THR A 40 -18.11 -7.54 -17.95
N ASP A 41 -18.31 -8.14 -19.09
CA ASP A 41 -17.68 -7.79 -20.34
C ASP A 41 -18.26 -6.49 -20.93
N TRP A 42 -17.47 -5.83 -21.77
CA TRP A 42 -17.93 -4.73 -22.60
C TRP A 42 -18.85 -5.26 -23.71
N SER A 43 -20.01 -4.63 -23.89
CA SER A 43 -21.03 -5.09 -24.84
C SER A 43 -21.25 -4.15 -26.02
N GLY A 44 -20.44 -3.12 -26.20
CA GLY A 44 -20.57 -2.14 -27.27
C GLY A 44 -19.38 -2.10 -28.22
N ASP A 45 -19.48 -1.27 -29.26
CA ASP A 45 -18.34 -0.97 -30.12
C ASP A 45 -17.27 -0.23 -29.31
N VAL A 46 -16.00 -0.43 -29.68
CA VAL A 46 -14.86 0.30 -29.11
C VAL A 46 -14.52 1.45 -30.05
N PRO A 47 -14.80 2.71 -29.66
CA PRO A 47 -14.48 3.88 -30.50
C PRO A 47 -12.99 3.99 -30.80
N GLU A 48 -12.64 4.65 -31.88
CA GLU A 48 -11.25 4.98 -32.22
C GLU A 48 -10.61 5.80 -31.08
N GLY A 49 -9.39 5.46 -30.71
CA GLY A 49 -8.68 6.10 -29.57
C GLY A 49 -9.09 5.61 -28.19
N MET A 50 -9.97 4.62 -28.09
CA MET A 50 -10.38 4.00 -26.84
C MET A 50 -9.93 2.54 -26.77
N GLU A 51 -9.80 2.00 -25.56
CA GLU A 51 -9.56 0.59 -25.30
C GLU A 51 -10.46 0.07 -24.18
N VAL A 52 -10.64 -1.24 -24.13
CA VAL A 52 -11.36 -1.90 -23.04
C VAL A 52 -10.37 -2.29 -21.95
N LYS A 53 -10.59 -1.78 -20.75
CA LYS A 53 -9.83 -2.13 -19.54
C LYS A 53 -10.74 -2.81 -18.53
N TYR A 54 -10.27 -3.92 -17.95
CA TYR A 54 -10.96 -4.56 -16.84
C TYR A 54 -10.50 -3.96 -15.52
N VAL A 55 -11.44 -3.52 -14.69
CA VAL A 55 -11.19 -2.93 -13.37
C VAL A 55 -11.90 -3.74 -12.30
N VAL A 56 -11.27 -3.85 -11.12
CA VAL A 56 -11.88 -4.50 -9.95
C VAL A 56 -12.98 -3.60 -9.42
N VAL A 57 -14.23 -4.06 -9.42
CA VAL A 57 -15.36 -3.32 -8.84
C VAL A 57 -15.75 -3.82 -7.46
N LYS A 58 -15.34 -5.03 -7.11
CA LYS A 58 -15.60 -5.64 -5.80
C LYS A 58 -14.49 -6.60 -5.44
N GLU A 59 -14.06 -6.54 -4.19
CA GLU A 59 -13.17 -7.49 -3.54
C GLU A 59 -13.87 -7.99 -2.28
N VAL A 60 -13.93 -9.29 -2.08
CA VAL A 60 -14.52 -9.90 -0.87
C VAL A 60 -13.51 -10.83 -0.25
N PHE A 61 -13.13 -10.53 0.98
CA PHE A 61 -12.33 -11.39 1.83
C PHE A 61 -13.26 -12.13 2.79
N GLY A 62 -12.97 -13.39 3.06
CA GLY A 62 -13.72 -14.16 4.05
C GLY A 62 -12.90 -15.29 4.67
N ASN A 63 -13.22 -15.56 5.92
CA ASN A 63 -12.73 -16.70 6.69
C ASN A 63 -13.87 -17.29 7.53
N ASP A 64 -13.54 -18.17 8.50
CA ASP A 64 -14.51 -18.79 9.42
C ASP A 64 -15.18 -17.81 10.41
N ARG A 65 -14.72 -16.55 10.49
CA ARG A 65 -15.15 -15.58 11.52
C ARG A 65 -15.58 -14.23 10.98
N SER A 66 -15.07 -13.83 9.83
CA SER A 66 -15.29 -12.50 9.29
C SER A 66 -15.46 -12.51 7.78
N ARG A 67 -16.17 -11.51 7.31
CA ARG A 67 -16.28 -11.19 5.90
C ARG A 67 -16.12 -9.69 5.74
N ASP A 68 -15.18 -9.29 4.91
CA ASP A 68 -14.90 -7.90 4.58
C ASP A 68 -15.15 -7.69 3.09
N THR A 69 -15.73 -6.55 2.74
CA THR A 69 -16.05 -6.23 1.36
C THR A 69 -15.50 -4.86 1.01
N LYS A 70 -14.81 -4.77 -0.13
CA LYS A 70 -14.41 -3.49 -0.73
C LYS A 70 -15.14 -3.30 -2.05
N LEU A 71 -15.63 -2.08 -2.30
CA LEU A 71 -16.32 -1.69 -3.52
C LEU A 71 -15.57 -0.53 -4.16
N TYR A 72 -15.55 -0.47 -5.48
CA TYR A 72 -14.86 0.55 -6.24
C TYR A 72 -15.71 1.04 -7.40
N ASP A 73 -15.72 2.36 -7.64
CA ASP A 73 -16.19 2.97 -8.87
C ASP A 73 -15.07 3.76 -9.55
N TYR A 74 -15.19 3.93 -10.87
CA TYR A 74 -14.16 4.52 -11.70
C TYR A 74 -14.73 5.59 -12.62
N ASP A 75 -13.90 6.58 -12.96
CA ASP A 75 -14.21 7.54 -14.00
C ASP A 75 -13.90 6.97 -15.42
N LYS A 76 -14.11 7.79 -16.42
CA LYS A 76 -13.85 7.43 -17.82
C LYS A 76 -12.36 7.26 -18.17
N ALA A 77 -11.45 7.73 -17.31
CA ALA A 77 -10.01 7.51 -17.46
C ALA A 77 -9.53 6.27 -16.71
N GLY A 78 -10.44 5.54 -16.03
CA GLY A 78 -10.12 4.34 -15.25
C GLY A 78 -9.52 4.64 -13.89
N ARG A 79 -9.67 5.87 -13.38
CA ARG A 79 -9.21 6.27 -12.03
C ARG A 79 -10.33 6.02 -11.02
N VAL A 80 -9.95 5.57 -9.81
CA VAL A 80 -10.92 5.31 -8.73
C VAL A 80 -11.57 6.63 -8.30
N THR A 81 -12.90 6.69 -8.34
CA THR A 81 -13.70 7.84 -7.86
C THR A 81 -14.45 7.56 -6.56
N TYR A 82 -14.62 6.29 -6.26
CA TYR A 82 -15.25 5.84 -5.03
C TYR A 82 -14.59 4.55 -4.54
N HIS A 83 -14.37 4.47 -3.24
CA HIS A 83 -13.94 3.27 -2.55
C HIS A 83 -14.74 3.13 -1.26
N LYS A 84 -15.29 1.96 -1.00
CA LYS A 84 -15.92 1.61 0.26
C LYS A 84 -15.28 0.35 0.81
N SER A 85 -14.86 0.39 2.07
CA SER A 85 -14.43 -0.78 2.83
C SER A 85 -15.45 -1.05 3.93
N ASP A 86 -16.01 -2.26 3.95
CA ASP A 86 -17.04 -2.69 4.89
C ASP A 86 -16.57 -3.94 5.62
N SER A 87 -16.37 -3.82 6.91
CA SER A 87 -15.95 -4.89 7.80
C SER A 87 -16.92 -5.07 8.95
N SER A 88 -16.74 -6.11 9.75
CA SER A 88 -17.56 -6.34 10.96
C SER A 88 -17.42 -5.23 12.01
N ALA A 89 -16.34 -4.43 11.96
CA ALA A 89 -16.01 -3.43 12.97
C ALA A 89 -16.33 -2.00 12.53
N TYR A 90 -16.17 -1.69 11.25
CA TYR A 90 -16.34 -0.34 10.71
C TYR A 90 -16.63 -0.36 9.21
N THR A 91 -17.17 0.74 8.72
CA THR A 91 -17.30 1.02 7.29
C THR A 91 -16.60 2.35 7.02
N ASP A 92 -15.69 2.36 6.04
CA ASP A 92 -15.07 3.58 5.53
C ASP A 92 -15.48 3.79 4.07
N GLU A 93 -15.88 5.01 3.76
CA GLU A 93 -16.23 5.45 2.41
C GLU A 93 -15.32 6.60 2.00
N TRP A 94 -14.74 6.51 0.79
CA TRP A 94 -13.92 7.52 0.18
C TRP A 94 -14.50 7.95 -1.15
N LYS A 95 -14.47 9.24 -1.45
CA LYS A 95 -14.81 9.80 -2.75
C LYS A 95 -13.66 10.66 -3.24
N LEU A 96 -13.32 10.50 -4.51
CA LEU A 96 -12.27 11.25 -5.18
C LEU A 96 -12.82 11.95 -6.40
N ALA A 97 -12.41 13.18 -6.60
CA ALA A 97 -12.61 13.92 -7.84
C ALA A 97 -11.27 14.33 -8.41
N TYR A 98 -11.17 14.33 -9.73
CA TYR A 98 -9.94 14.65 -10.45
C TYR A 98 -10.17 15.83 -11.38
N ASN A 99 -9.12 16.60 -11.59
CA ASN A 99 -9.02 17.57 -12.67
C ASN A 99 -8.90 16.85 -14.02
N ASP A 100 -9.14 17.57 -15.12
CA ASP A 100 -9.04 17.04 -16.48
C ASP A 100 -7.62 16.54 -16.80
N ASP A 101 -6.60 17.12 -16.17
CA ASP A 101 -5.19 16.77 -16.32
C ASP A 101 -4.74 15.54 -15.52
N GLY A 102 -5.65 14.95 -14.72
CA GLY A 102 -5.42 13.75 -13.91
C GLY A 102 -5.00 13.99 -12.47
N THR A 103 -4.71 15.23 -12.07
CA THR A 103 -4.41 15.56 -10.68
C THR A 103 -5.65 15.42 -9.79
N ILE A 104 -5.47 15.11 -8.49
CA ILE A 104 -6.59 15.00 -7.54
C ILE A 104 -7.10 16.42 -7.24
N ALA A 105 -8.41 16.65 -7.46
CA ALA A 105 -9.06 17.92 -7.13
C ALA A 105 -9.67 17.93 -5.72
N ARG A 106 -10.26 16.79 -5.34
CA ARG A 106 -10.95 16.67 -4.05
C ARG A 106 -10.95 15.26 -3.54
N ARG A 107 -10.86 15.12 -2.21
CA ARG A 107 -10.96 13.85 -1.47
C ARG A 107 -11.94 14.03 -0.32
N GLU A 108 -12.85 13.07 -0.15
CA GLU A 108 -13.77 13.02 0.98
C GLU A 108 -13.67 11.65 1.65
N ARG A 109 -13.72 11.61 2.99
CA ARG A 109 -13.84 10.39 3.77
C ARG A 109 -15.04 10.47 4.69
N ARG A 110 -15.72 9.35 4.85
CA ARG A 110 -16.75 9.14 5.86
C ARG A 110 -16.52 7.81 6.55
N SER A 111 -16.31 7.85 7.87
CA SER A 111 -16.15 6.65 8.68
C SER A 111 -17.41 6.37 9.47
N LEU A 112 -17.99 5.19 9.29
CA LEU A 112 -19.22 4.75 9.93
C LEU A 112 -18.88 3.68 10.96
N LYS A 113 -18.95 3.99 12.25
CA LYS A 113 -18.80 2.99 13.30
C LYS A 113 -20.03 2.10 13.36
N ALA A 114 -19.85 0.78 13.46
CA ALA A 114 -20.94 -0.21 13.46
C ALA A 114 -21.99 -0.03 14.59
N LEU A 115 -21.73 0.79 15.60
CA LEU A 115 -22.56 0.97 16.80
C LEU A 115 -22.89 2.43 17.14
N GLY A 116 -22.87 3.35 16.19
CA GLY A 116 -23.18 4.77 16.46
C GLY A 116 -23.88 5.47 15.31
N SER A 117 -24.63 6.52 15.62
CA SER A 117 -25.18 7.41 14.59
C SER A 117 -24.01 8.11 13.90
N ALA A 118 -23.82 7.84 12.61
CA ALA A 118 -22.88 8.59 11.81
C ALA A 118 -23.26 10.07 11.78
N PRO A 119 -22.28 11.00 11.90
CA PRO A 119 -22.58 12.41 11.69
C PRO A 119 -23.10 12.64 10.26
N PRO A 120 -23.95 13.64 10.02
CA PRO A 120 -24.37 13.99 8.69
C PRO A 120 -23.20 14.66 7.93
N GLY A 121 -22.68 14.02 6.91
CA GLY A 121 -21.60 14.54 6.08
C GLY A 121 -20.29 13.78 6.22
N PRO A 122 -19.26 14.14 5.46
CA PRO A 122 -17.93 13.56 5.56
C PRO A 122 -17.23 13.98 6.86
N ASP A 123 -16.43 13.07 7.43
CA ASP A 123 -15.57 13.33 8.58
C ASP A 123 -14.31 14.10 8.17
N TYR A 124 -13.93 13.95 6.90
CA TYR A 124 -12.77 14.56 6.29
C TYR A 124 -13.09 15.00 4.87
N THR A 125 -12.66 16.20 4.52
CA THR A 125 -12.70 16.72 3.14
C THR A 125 -11.40 17.44 2.87
N ALA A 126 -10.75 17.13 1.75
CA ALA A 126 -9.57 17.82 1.27
C ALA A 126 -9.77 18.33 -0.15
N GLU A 127 -9.25 19.52 -0.42
CA GLU A 127 -9.28 20.20 -1.72
C GLU A 127 -7.86 20.56 -2.14
N TYR A 128 -7.55 20.40 -3.43
CA TYR A 128 -6.23 20.54 -4.00
C TYR A 128 -6.30 21.48 -5.22
N GLU A 129 -5.43 22.48 -5.26
CA GLU A 129 -5.30 23.38 -6.39
C GLU A 129 -3.87 23.33 -6.94
N TYR A 130 -3.76 23.34 -8.27
CA TYR A 130 -2.49 23.21 -8.96
C TYR A 130 -2.28 24.37 -9.94
N ASN A 131 -1.02 24.70 -10.19
CA ASN A 131 -0.66 25.61 -11.27
C ASN A 131 -0.59 24.87 -12.64
N ASP A 132 -0.32 25.63 -13.72
CA ASP A 132 -0.21 25.09 -15.08
C ASP A 132 0.92 24.05 -15.25
N LYS A 133 1.87 23.98 -14.29
CA LYS A 133 2.94 22.97 -14.26
C LYS A 133 2.59 21.75 -13.42
N LYS A 134 1.34 21.61 -12.99
CA LYS A 134 0.83 20.56 -12.11
C LYS A 134 1.50 20.52 -10.72
N GLN A 135 2.07 21.64 -10.28
CA GLN A 135 2.58 21.77 -8.91
C GLN A 135 1.45 22.22 -7.99
N LEU A 136 1.31 21.58 -6.84
CA LEU A 136 0.28 21.91 -5.85
C LEU A 136 0.55 23.31 -5.30
N VAL A 137 -0.40 24.23 -5.44
CA VAL A 137 -0.30 25.62 -4.95
C VAL A 137 -1.19 25.88 -3.73
N SER A 138 -2.22 25.06 -3.52
CA SER A 138 -3.08 25.12 -2.35
C SER A 138 -3.56 23.74 -1.97
N PHE A 139 -3.54 23.46 -0.67
CA PHE A 139 -4.13 22.27 -0.06
C PHE A 139 -4.94 22.70 1.16
N SER A 140 -6.23 22.42 1.17
CA SER A 140 -7.06 22.66 2.32
C SER A 140 -7.78 21.41 2.74
N TYR A 141 -7.90 21.19 4.05
CA TYR A 141 -8.70 20.09 4.57
C TYR A 141 -9.51 20.50 5.78
N THR A 142 -10.62 19.81 5.98
CA THR A 142 -11.53 19.94 7.11
C THR A 142 -11.69 18.59 7.78
N SER A 143 -11.40 18.54 9.08
CA SER A 143 -11.68 17.40 9.95
C SER A 143 -12.33 17.91 11.23
N GLU A 144 -11.62 17.99 12.35
CA GLU A 144 -12.06 18.69 13.57
C GLU A 144 -11.90 20.23 13.50
N GLY A 145 -11.24 20.72 12.44
CA GLY A 145 -10.97 22.13 12.12
C GLY A 145 -10.85 22.32 10.61
N HIS A 146 -10.59 23.57 10.21
CA HIS A 146 -10.28 23.91 8.82
C HIS A 146 -8.82 24.36 8.72
N PHE A 147 -8.05 23.74 7.85
CA PHE A 147 -6.62 23.96 7.67
C PHE A 147 -6.32 24.24 6.21
N THR A 148 -5.43 25.18 5.94
CA THR A 148 -5.03 25.52 4.58
C THR A 148 -3.53 25.71 4.52
N TYR A 149 -2.91 25.10 3.52
CA TYR A 149 -1.52 25.27 3.13
C TYR A 149 -1.48 25.98 1.78
N ARG A 150 -0.53 26.90 1.59
CA ARG A 150 -0.22 27.51 0.31
C ARG A 150 1.26 27.29 0.00
N PHE A 151 1.53 27.04 -1.28
CA PHE A 151 2.86 26.70 -1.77
C PHE A 151 3.25 27.68 -2.87
N GLU A 152 4.40 28.32 -2.72
CA GLU A 152 4.93 29.26 -3.70
C GLU A 152 6.18 28.68 -4.34
N TYR A 153 6.29 28.84 -5.67
CA TYR A 153 7.38 28.28 -6.47
C TYR A 153 8.08 29.37 -7.27
N GLU A 154 9.42 29.33 -7.28
CA GLU A 154 10.27 30.13 -8.18
C GLU A 154 11.08 29.17 -9.05
N ASN A 155 11.09 29.39 -10.37
CA ASN A 155 11.80 28.54 -11.35
C ASN A 155 11.50 27.03 -11.25
N GLY A 156 10.37 26.66 -10.67
CA GLY A 156 9.98 25.26 -10.46
C GLY A 156 10.28 24.70 -9.06
N HIS A 157 11.02 25.43 -8.26
CA HIS A 157 11.41 25.05 -6.89
C HIS A 157 10.47 25.66 -5.85
N LEU A 158 10.13 24.90 -4.81
CA LEU A 158 9.33 25.39 -3.68
C LEU A 158 10.17 26.37 -2.87
N VAL A 159 9.71 27.62 -2.73
CA VAL A 159 10.43 28.68 -2.00
C VAL A 159 9.72 29.12 -0.73
N HIS A 160 8.40 28.92 -0.64
CA HIS A 160 7.63 29.32 0.53
C HIS A 160 6.41 28.42 0.74
N THR A 161 6.11 28.15 2.01
CA THR A 161 4.86 27.50 2.45
C THR A 161 4.23 28.31 3.56
N ASP A 162 2.98 28.68 3.37
CA ASP A 162 2.14 29.37 4.36
C ASP A 162 1.13 28.37 4.93
N TYR A 163 1.11 28.22 6.24
CA TYR A 163 0.17 27.39 6.96
C TYR A 163 -0.76 28.25 7.80
N TYR A 164 -2.03 28.28 7.46
CA TYR A 164 -3.05 29.06 8.18
C TYR A 164 -3.24 28.54 9.62
N GLY A 165 -2.78 29.34 10.59
CA GLY A 165 -2.82 29.03 12.03
C GLY A 165 -1.49 28.49 12.60
N GLY A 166 -0.44 28.38 11.81
CA GLY A 166 0.87 27.88 12.18
C GLY A 166 2.03 28.82 11.84
N LYS A 167 3.15 28.25 11.50
CA LYS A 167 4.38 28.95 11.14
C LYS A 167 4.51 29.02 9.62
N ASP A 168 4.90 30.20 9.13
CA ASP A 168 5.36 30.35 7.76
C ASP A 168 6.77 29.76 7.64
N TYR A 169 7.01 28.99 6.59
CA TYR A 169 8.32 28.44 6.29
C TYR A 169 8.83 29.02 4.97
N THR A 170 10.03 29.59 5.02
CA THR A 170 10.76 30.02 3.83
C THR A 170 11.89 29.05 3.58
N TYR A 171 11.95 28.50 2.39
CA TYR A 171 12.98 27.54 2.00
C TYR A 171 14.11 28.30 1.28
N SER A 172 15.31 28.21 1.83
CA SER A 172 16.49 28.80 1.20
C SER A 172 17.00 27.89 0.09
N THR A 173 17.14 28.42 -1.10
CA THR A 173 17.79 27.78 -2.24
C THR A 173 19.29 28.06 -2.32
N GLU A 174 19.90 28.51 -1.21
CA GLU A 174 21.30 29.04 -1.19
C GLU A 174 22.38 27.97 -1.35
N SER A 175 22.08 26.67 -1.31
CA SER A 175 23.06 25.63 -1.64
C SER A 175 22.80 25.08 -3.02
N GLU A 176 23.84 24.94 -3.83
CA GLU A 176 23.79 24.70 -5.27
C GLU A 176 23.07 23.40 -5.69
N TYR A 177 22.75 22.48 -4.76
CA TYR A 177 22.31 21.12 -5.11
C TYR A 177 21.19 20.58 -4.22
N PHE A 178 20.25 21.39 -3.76
CA PHE A 178 19.07 20.89 -3.09
C PHE A 178 17.77 21.54 -3.58
N ASP A 179 16.68 20.84 -3.43
CA ASP A 179 15.35 21.27 -3.81
C ASP A 179 14.33 20.84 -2.75
N TYR A 180 13.28 21.63 -2.62
CA TYR A 180 12.09 21.26 -1.88
C TYR A 180 10.99 20.90 -2.85
N CYS A 181 10.32 19.79 -2.60
CA CYS A 181 9.19 19.31 -3.39
C CYS A 181 7.97 19.04 -2.53
N VAL A 182 6.81 19.16 -3.12
CA VAL A 182 5.55 18.76 -2.49
C VAL A 182 5.13 17.42 -3.10
N VAL A 183 4.93 16.43 -2.24
CA VAL A 183 4.46 15.10 -2.64
C VAL A 183 3.02 14.96 -2.20
N VAL A 184 2.12 14.74 -3.16
CA VAL A 184 0.71 14.40 -2.92
C VAL A 184 0.59 12.89 -2.94
N SER A 185 0.03 12.31 -1.88
CA SER A 185 -0.18 10.87 -1.79
C SER A 185 -1.24 10.41 -2.81
N ASP A 186 -0.93 9.40 -3.59
CA ASP A 186 -1.87 8.68 -4.46
C ASP A 186 -2.63 7.57 -3.71
N ASN A 187 -2.23 7.28 -2.45
CA ASN A 187 -2.88 6.27 -1.63
C ASN A 187 -4.24 6.77 -1.14
N ILE A 188 -5.31 6.24 -1.73
CA ILE A 188 -6.70 6.61 -1.43
C ILE A 188 -7.20 6.11 -0.06
N THR A 189 -6.44 5.23 0.59
CA THR A 189 -6.83 4.58 1.86
C THR A 189 -5.99 5.02 3.04
N THR A 190 -5.16 6.08 2.91
CA THR A 190 -4.42 6.61 4.05
C THR A 190 -5.39 7.10 5.13
N SER A 191 -5.19 6.60 6.34
CA SER A 191 -6.05 6.92 7.49
C SER A 191 -5.64 8.22 8.19
N TYR A 192 -4.54 8.84 7.78
CA TYR A 192 -3.98 10.03 8.42
C TYR A 192 -3.97 11.22 7.45
N GLU A 193 -4.62 12.29 7.85
CA GLU A 193 -4.75 13.56 7.11
C GLU A 193 -3.40 14.18 6.76
N GLN A 194 -2.40 13.99 7.63
CA GLN A 194 -1.03 14.49 7.48
C GLN A 194 -0.22 13.78 6.38
N ASP A 195 -0.70 12.61 5.92
CA ASP A 195 -0.02 11.83 4.89
C ASP A 195 -0.45 12.18 3.46
N ASP A 196 -1.52 12.99 3.31
CA ASP A 196 -2.04 13.36 1.99
C ASP A 196 -1.10 14.30 1.23
N VAL A 197 -0.45 15.22 1.93
CA VAL A 197 0.50 16.18 1.35
C VAL A 197 1.72 16.28 2.25
N ARG A 198 2.89 16.02 1.71
CA ARG A 198 4.16 16.07 2.43
C ARG A 198 5.15 16.97 1.69
N ILE A 199 5.90 17.76 2.45
CA ILE A 199 7.02 18.51 1.93
C ILE A 199 8.27 17.65 2.09
N CYS A 200 9.02 17.52 1.02
CA CYS A 200 10.22 16.73 0.92
C CYS A 200 11.39 17.60 0.55
N LYS A 201 12.51 17.48 1.26
CA LYS A 201 13.81 18.04 0.91
C LYS A 201 14.66 16.99 0.24
N ARG A 202 15.17 17.26 -0.96
CA ARG A 202 16.11 16.41 -1.68
C ARG A 202 17.45 17.12 -1.87
N THR A 203 18.55 16.38 -1.72
CA THR A 203 19.87 16.84 -2.16
C THR A 203 20.31 16.00 -3.34
N TYR A 204 21.04 16.61 -4.26
CA TYR A 204 21.45 16.01 -5.51
C TYR A 204 22.98 15.96 -5.64
N ALA A 205 23.48 15.13 -6.53
CA ALA A 205 24.93 14.98 -6.76
C ALA A 205 25.52 16.22 -7.47
N ASP A 206 24.72 16.88 -8.31
CA ASP A 206 25.13 18.01 -9.13
C ASP A 206 23.91 18.84 -9.60
N ASP A 207 24.15 19.82 -10.44
CA ASP A 207 23.17 20.77 -10.99
C ASP A 207 22.23 20.18 -12.05
N THR A 208 22.38 18.92 -12.43
CA THR A 208 21.42 18.24 -13.34
C THR A 208 20.14 17.83 -12.66
N PHE A 209 20.14 17.73 -11.32
CA PHE A 209 19.01 17.25 -10.49
C PHE A 209 18.49 15.85 -10.86
N GLU A 210 19.35 15.03 -11.49
CA GLU A 210 18.98 13.66 -11.89
C GLU A 210 19.27 12.63 -10.79
N LYS A 211 20.34 12.86 -10.02
CA LYS A 211 20.83 11.89 -9.01
C LYS A 211 20.59 12.40 -7.60
N VAL A 212 19.53 11.89 -6.97
CA VAL A 212 19.20 12.20 -5.57
C VAL A 212 20.18 11.51 -4.64
N LEU A 213 20.85 12.27 -3.76
CA LEU A 213 21.75 11.73 -2.73
C LEU A 213 21.03 11.49 -1.41
N THR A 214 20.15 12.43 -1.02
CA THR A 214 19.37 12.29 0.21
C THR A 214 17.94 12.78 0.01
N GLU A 215 17.02 12.20 0.77
CA GLU A 215 15.64 12.63 0.85
C GLU A 215 15.18 12.67 2.31
N GLN A 216 14.52 13.75 2.71
CA GLN A 216 13.97 13.94 4.04
C GLN A 216 12.60 14.61 3.93
N TYR A 217 11.59 14.01 4.56
CA TYR A 217 10.27 14.62 4.67
C TYR A 217 10.20 15.56 5.86
N GLU A 218 9.47 16.68 5.71
CA GLU A 218 9.18 17.59 6.81
C GLU A 218 8.42 16.83 7.90
N TYR A 219 8.74 17.09 9.16
CA TYR A 219 8.26 16.35 10.35
C TYR A 219 8.75 14.91 10.49
N ASP A 220 9.62 14.44 9.59
CA ASP A 220 10.30 13.16 9.73
C ASP A 220 11.80 13.41 9.95
N GLU A 221 12.31 13.00 11.11
CA GLU A 221 13.74 13.16 11.41
C GLU A 221 14.62 12.19 10.58
N ARG A 222 14.01 11.24 9.89
CA ARG A 222 14.71 10.28 9.05
C ARG A 222 15.19 10.93 7.77
N VAL A 223 16.47 10.73 7.49
CA VAL A 223 17.10 11.11 6.22
C VAL A 223 17.44 9.85 5.46
N THR A 224 16.73 9.60 4.36
CA THR A 224 17.06 8.50 3.44
C THR A 224 18.27 8.90 2.61
N GLN A 225 19.29 8.03 2.59
CA GLN A 225 20.49 8.20 1.78
C GLN A 225 20.45 7.18 0.63
N PHE A 226 20.79 7.61 -0.58
CA PHE A 226 20.77 6.78 -1.78
C PHE A 226 22.19 6.39 -2.18
N GLU A 227 22.37 5.11 -2.48
CA GLU A 227 23.66 4.52 -2.86
C GLU A 227 23.69 4.22 -4.36
N TYR A 228 24.81 4.57 -5.02
CA TYR A 228 24.96 4.42 -6.46
C TYR A 228 26.26 3.73 -6.85
N ASN A 229 26.20 2.96 -7.92
CA ASN A 229 27.38 2.48 -8.66
C ASN A 229 27.40 3.22 -10.02
N GLY A 230 28.21 4.26 -10.14
CA GLY A 230 28.13 5.18 -11.28
C GLY A 230 26.81 5.96 -11.30
N SER A 231 26.00 5.76 -12.34
CA SER A 231 24.63 6.35 -12.47
C SER A 231 23.53 5.40 -11.98
N GLU A 232 23.85 4.13 -11.71
CA GLU A 232 22.88 3.11 -11.34
C GLU A 232 22.59 3.15 -9.83
N LEU A 233 21.33 3.28 -9.43
CA LEU A 233 20.90 3.14 -8.04
C LEU A 233 21.10 1.69 -7.60
N THR A 234 21.86 1.48 -6.52
CA THR A 234 22.11 0.15 -5.95
C THR A 234 21.34 -0.11 -4.67
N GLY A 235 20.86 0.94 -4.01
CA GLY A 235 20.07 0.85 -2.80
C GLY A 235 19.91 2.18 -2.11
N SER A 236 19.27 2.12 -0.94
CA SER A 236 19.17 3.27 -0.05
C SER A 236 19.11 2.81 1.40
N TYR A 237 19.32 3.73 2.33
CA TYR A 237 19.15 3.46 3.75
C TYR A 237 18.79 4.73 4.52
N TYR A 238 18.19 4.54 5.69
CA TYR A 238 18.07 5.56 6.71
C TYR A 238 18.41 5.00 8.09
N ILE A 239 18.75 5.90 9.02
CA ILE A 239 18.97 5.57 10.43
C ILE A 239 17.81 6.14 11.23
N ASP A 240 17.14 5.32 12.02
CA ASP A 240 16.04 5.75 12.89
C ASP A 240 16.53 6.41 14.19
N GLN A 241 15.60 6.93 14.99
CA GLN A 241 15.89 7.59 16.27
C GLN A 241 16.54 6.66 17.30
N SER A 242 16.41 5.35 17.18
CA SER A 242 17.06 4.36 18.04
C SER A 242 18.49 4.04 17.62
N GLY A 243 18.91 4.55 16.46
CA GLY A 243 20.20 4.29 15.83
C GLY A 243 20.25 3.02 14.98
N ARG A 244 19.10 2.42 14.67
CA ARG A 244 19.00 1.27 13.76
C ARG A 244 19.07 1.73 12.31
N THR A 245 19.77 0.97 11.48
CA THR A 245 19.85 1.21 10.04
C THR A 245 18.89 0.32 9.30
N HIS A 246 18.00 0.93 8.50
CA HIS A 246 17.07 0.27 7.60
C HIS A 246 17.61 0.37 6.18
N LYS A 247 17.96 -0.77 5.55
CA LYS A 247 18.52 -0.84 4.20
C LYS A 247 17.49 -1.32 3.19
N PHE A 248 17.54 -0.73 2.02
CA PHE A 248 16.66 -1.05 0.89
C PHE A 248 17.51 -1.43 -0.33
N ASP A 249 17.00 -2.33 -1.16
CA ASP A 249 17.60 -2.65 -2.46
C ASP A 249 17.34 -1.53 -3.49
N ALA A 250 17.82 -1.72 -4.71
CA ALA A 250 17.64 -0.77 -5.82
C ALA A 250 16.17 -0.59 -6.24
N HIS A 251 15.30 -1.53 -5.89
CA HIS A 251 13.86 -1.49 -6.18
C HIS A 251 13.04 -0.88 -5.04
N GLY A 252 13.70 -0.45 -3.94
CA GLY A 252 13.06 0.11 -2.76
C GLY A 252 12.47 -0.94 -1.81
N ASN A 253 12.81 -2.21 -1.95
CA ASN A 253 12.40 -3.25 -1.02
C ASN A 253 13.34 -3.27 0.19
N LEU A 254 12.79 -3.39 1.40
CA LEU A 254 13.57 -3.51 2.63
C LEU A 254 14.42 -4.79 2.59
N SER A 255 15.75 -4.66 2.64
CA SER A 255 16.70 -5.76 2.51
C SER A 255 17.36 -6.15 3.83
N ALA A 256 17.56 -5.21 4.76
CA ALA A 256 18.06 -5.49 6.09
C ALA A 256 17.70 -4.43 7.12
N GLU A 257 17.57 -4.84 8.38
CA GLU A 257 17.68 -3.98 9.55
C GLU A 257 18.93 -4.33 10.35
N LEU A 258 19.70 -3.30 10.71
CA LEU A 258 20.91 -3.44 11.51
C LEU A 258 20.76 -2.69 12.83
N ASP A 259 21.30 -3.25 13.91
CA ASP A 259 21.42 -2.51 15.17
C ASP A 259 22.50 -1.40 15.04
N LYS A 260 22.57 -0.53 16.03
CA LYS A 260 23.53 0.59 16.10
C LYS A 260 25.00 0.17 16.04
N ASP A 261 25.33 -1.07 16.36
CA ASP A 261 26.68 -1.64 16.25
C ASP A 261 26.94 -2.34 14.87
N GLY A 262 25.93 -2.33 13.97
CA GLY A 262 25.99 -2.92 12.65
C GLY A 262 25.66 -4.42 12.61
N SER A 263 25.24 -5.01 13.74
CA SER A 263 24.76 -6.40 13.76
C SER A 263 23.39 -6.50 13.06
N VAL A 264 23.18 -7.59 12.30
CA VAL A 264 21.91 -7.84 11.61
C VAL A 264 20.82 -8.19 12.63
N LEU A 265 19.71 -7.47 12.59
CA LEU A 265 18.49 -7.77 13.34
C LEU A 265 17.50 -8.54 12.47
N GLU A 266 17.28 -8.07 11.26
CA GLU A 266 16.39 -8.69 10.29
C GLU A 266 16.98 -8.64 8.89
N LYS A 267 16.64 -9.63 8.05
CA LYS A 267 17.11 -9.73 6.66
C LYS A 267 15.97 -10.22 5.77
N TRP A 268 15.90 -9.64 4.55
CA TRP A 268 14.95 -10.04 3.50
C TRP A 268 15.68 -10.24 2.19
N GLU A 269 15.22 -11.21 1.40
CA GLU A 269 15.65 -11.42 0.02
C GLU A 269 14.44 -11.53 -0.89
N TYR A 270 14.60 -11.06 -2.12
CA TYR A 270 13.55 -11.03 -3.13
C TYR A 270 14.02 -11.73 -4.41
N ASN A 271 13.08 -12.32 -5.14
CA ASN A 271 13.36 -12.86 -6.46
C ASN A 271 13.31 -11.77 -7.54
N GLU A 272 13.58 -12.15 -8.81
CA GLU A 272 13.57 -11.24 -9.95
C GLU A 272 12.19 -10.60 -10.21
N ASN A 273 11.11 -11.19 -9.71
CA ASN A 273 9.74 -10.66 -9.82
C ASN A 273 9.35 -9.75 -8.64
N GLY A 274 10.26 -9.52 -7.68
CA GLY A 274 10.01 -8.72 -6.49
C GLY A 274 9.26 -9.46 -5.37
N ASP A 275 9.06 -10.79 -5.47
CA ASP A 275 8.48 -11.55 -4.38
C ASP A 275 9.52 -11.84 -3.31
N ARG A 276 9.15 -11.66 -2.04
CA ARG A 276 10.00 -11.99 -0.92
C ARG A 276 10.17 -13.50 -0.80
N VAL A 277 11.40 -13.98 -0.92
CA VAL A 277 11.75 -15.41 -0.86
C VAL A 277 12.42 -15.82 0.43
N LEU A 278 12.95 -14.85 1.19
CA LEU A 278 13.57 -15.10 2.50
C LEU A 278 13.22 -13.97 3.48
N TYR A 279 12.96 -14.33 4.72
CA TYR A 279 12.98 -13.48 5.89
C TYR A 279 13.70 -14.19 7.02
N GLU A 280 14.59 -13.48 7.69
CA GLU A 280 15.33 -13.96 8.86
C GLU A 280 15.35 -12.90 9.94
N ARG A 281 15.13 -13.28 11.20
CA ARG A 281 15.24 -12.42 12.37
C ARG A 281 16.20 -12.99 13.37
N TYR A 282 17.05 -12.13 13.89
CA TYR A 282 18.10 -12.47 14.84
C TYR A 282 17.87 -11.79 16.18
N ASP A 283 18.18 -12.51 17.27
CA ASP A 283 18.26 -11.97 18.63
C ASP A 283 19.68 -12.21 19.14
N ASN A 284 20.40 -11.12 19.47
CA ASN A 284 21.82 -11.17 19.89
C ASN A 284 22.71 -12.00 18.94
N GLY A 285 22.48 -11.87 17.64
CA GLY A 285 23.22 -12.60 16.59
C GLY A 285 22.83 -14.07 16.41
N VAL A 286 21.81 -14.55 17.13
CA VAL A 286 21.26 -15.90 17.00
C VAL A 286 19.97 -15.83 16.17
N LEU A 287 19.86 -16.68 15.13
CA LEU A 287 18.63 -16.82 14.34
C LEU A 287 17.49 -17.33 15.21
N VAL A 288 16.37 -16.57 15.28
CA VAL A 288 15.19 -16.91 16.08
C VAL A 288 13.91 -17.04 15.28
N ASP A 289 13.91 -16.57 14.02
CA ASP A 289 12.77 -16.65 13.11
C ASP A 289 13.27 -16.71 11.69
N LYS A 290 12.68 -17.60 10.88
CA LYS A 290 13.00 -17.75 9.46
C LYS A 290 11.75 -18.11 8.68
N THR A 291 11.55 -17.41 7.58
CA THR A 291 10.53 -17.76 6.58
C THR A 291 11.24 -17.96 5.24
N THR A 292 10.99 -19.09 4.59
CA THR A 292 11.39 -19.31 3.21
C THR A 292 10.16 -19.44 2.35
N THR A 293 10.11 -18.69 1.25
CA THR A 293 8.95 -18.66 0.36
C THR A 293 9.35 -19.15 -1.02
N SER A 294 8.61 -20.10 -1.56
CA SER A 294 8.66 -20.53 -2.94
C SER A 294 7.45 -20.00 -3.70
N VAL A 295 7.67 -19.43 -4.88
CA VAL A 295 6.63 -18.88 -5.74
C VAL A 295 6.67 -19.59 -7.09
N SER A 296 5.52 -20.04 -7.57
CA SER A 296 5.35 -20.60 -8.90
C SER A 296 4.52 -19.69 -9.79
N TYR A 297 4.84 -19.69 -11.08
CA TYR A 297 4.18 -18.88 -12.09
C TYR A 297 3.71 -19.76 -13.26
N ASP A 298 2.68 -19.32 -13.96
CA ASP A 298 2.24 -19.93 -15.21
C ASP A 298 3.10 -19.46 -16.40
N GLY A 299 2.82 -19.99 -17.59
CA GLY A 299 3.54 -19.63 -18.81
C GLY A 299 3.32 -18.18 -19.29
N ALA A 300 2.35 -17.47 -18.72
CA ALA A 300 2.07 -16.04 -18.95
C ALA A 300 2.69 -15.13 -17.88
N GLY A 301 3.38 -15.69 -16.88
CA GLY A 301 3.98 -14.95 -15.78
C GLY A 301 3.03 -14.66 -14.61
N ASN A 302 1.81 -15.23 -14.61
CA ASN A 302 0.90 -15.06 -13.50
C ASN A 302 1.28 -15.99 -12.34
N LYS A 303 1.27 -15.46 -11.12
CA LYS A 303 1.55 -16.22 -9.89
C LYS A 303 0.50 -17.32 -9.71
N GLN A 304 0.91 -18.57 -9.56
CA GLN A 304 0.01 -19.70 -9.35
C GLN A 304 -0.07 -20.11 -7.89
N THR A 305 1.08 -20.23 -7.25
CA THR A 305 1.17 -20.58 -5.83
C THR A 305 2.30 -19.81 -5.16
N GLU A 306 2.08 -19.50 -3.90
CA GLU A 306 3.10 -19.03 -2.97
C GLU A 306 3.06 -19.96 -1.76
N THR A 307 4.20 -20.56 -1.40
CA THR A 307 4.30 -21.44 -0.24
C THR A 307 5.40 -20.94 0.65
N SER A 308 5.06 -20.65 1.88
CA SER A 308 5.98 -20.13 2.91
C SER A 308 6.11 -21.14 4.03
N ASP A 309 7.33 -21.59 4.27
CA ASP A 309 7.71 -22.42 5.40
C ASP A 309 8.26 -21.52 6.51
N PHE A 310 7.60 -21.55 7.66
CA PHE A 310 7.92 -20.77 8.85
C PHE A 310 8.64 -21.66 9.86
N TRP A 311 9.73 -21.16 10.39
CA TRP A 311 10.44 -21.71 11.53
C TRP A 311 10.71 -20.58 12.54
N TYR A 312 10.43 -20.81 13.81
CA TYR A 312 10.72 -19.85 14.87
C TYR A 312 10.92 -20.53 16.22
N VAL A 313 11.62 -19.82 17.13
CA VAL A 313 11.84 -20.27 18.50
C VAL A 313 10.89 -19.51 19.43
N MET A 314 10.09 -20.23 20.19
CA MET A 314 9.17 -19.68 21.19
C MET A 314 9.30 -20.46 22.50
N ASP A 315 9.55 -19.77 23.61
CA ASP A 315 9.77 -20.38 24.93
C ASP A 315 10.88 -21.45 24.93
N GLY A 316 11.92 -21.26 24.11
CA GLY A 316 13.04 -22.19 23.94
C GLY A 316 12.73 -23.43 23.12
N GLU A 317 11.55 -23.54 22.51
CA GLU A 317 11.14 -24.63 21.63
C GLU A 317 11.05 -24.13 20.17
N GLU A 318 11.53 -24.97 19.26
CA GLU A 318 11.36 -24.74 17.82
C GLU A 318 9.90 -25.04 17.40
N LYS A 319 9.33 -24.18 16.60
CA LYS A 319 8.00 -24.33 16.01
C LYS A 319 8.11 -24.17 14.50
N THR A 320 7.32 -24.94 13.77
CA THR A 320 7.20 -24.82 12.30
C THR A 320 5.75 -24.88 11.90
N PHE A 321 5.43 -24.20 10.80
CA PHE A 321 4.17 -24.36 10.06
C PHE A 321 4.37 -23.92 8.62
N THR A 322 3.47 -24.34 7.74
CA THR A 322 3.49 -23.95 6.33
C THR A 322 2.22 -23.15 6.01
N ALA A 323 2.37 -22.01 5.35
CA ALA A 323 1.26 -21.28 4.74
C ALA A 323 1.36 -21.38 3.22
N LYS A 324 0.22 -21.56 2.56
CA LYS A 324 0.14 -21.64 1.11
C LYS A 324 -1.00 -20.77 0.60
N THR A 325 -0.69 -19.92 -0.38
CA THR A 325 -1.67 -19.17 -1.17
C THR A 325 -1.76 -19.76 -2.56
N THR A 326 -2.98 -20.01 -3.02
CA THR A 326 -3.27 -20.48 -4.38
C THR A 326 -4.05 -19.41 -5.12
N TYR A 327 -3.54 -19.02 -6.29
CA TYR A 327 -4.10 -17.97 -7.14
C TYR A 327 -4.89 -18.59 -8.29
N SER A 328 -6.09 -18.11 -8.55
CA SER A 328 -6.92 -18.59 -9.66
C SER A 328 -7.25 -17.48 -10.63
N TYR A 329 -7.18 -17.78 -11.93
CA TYR A 329 -7.38 -16.80 -13.00
C TYR A 329 -8.53 -17.21 -13.90
N ARG A 330 -9.25 -16.22 -14.44
CA ARG A 330 -10.24 -16.38 -15.50
C ARG A 330 -10.01 -15.29 -16.55
N ASN A 331 -9.79 -15.69 -17.80
CA ASN A 331 -9.46 -14.76 -18.88
C ASN A 331 -8.25 -13.85 -18.58
N GLY A 332 -7.23 -14.37 -17.90
CA GLY A 332 -6.05 -13.60 -17.48
C GLY A 332 -6.25 -12.66 -16.29
N LEU A 333 -7.47 -12.59 -15.73
CA LEU A 333 -7.78 -11.79 -14.54
C LEU A 333 -7.70 -12.67 -13.29
N LEU A 334 -7.04 -12.20 -12.24
CA LEU A 334 -7.01 -12.86 -10.93
C LEU A 334 -8.42 -12.84 -10.33
N VAL A 335 -9.05 -13.99 -10.13
CA VAL A 335 -10.41 -14.05 -9.61
C VAL A 335 -10.49 -14.55 -8.17
N SER A 336 -9.47 -15.25 -7.69
CA SER A 336 -9.39 -15.62 -6.28
C SER A 336 -7.98 -15.92 -5.80
N GLU A 337 -7.80 -15.72 -4.49
CA GLU A 337 -6.65 -16.12 -3.68
C GLU A 337 -7.18 -16.98 -2.54
N LEU A 338 -6.65 -18.18 -2.39
CA LEU A 338 -7.03 -19.14 -1.33
C LEU A 338 -5.83 -19.39 -0.43
N ASP A 339 -5.97 -19.09 0.86
CA ASP A 339 -4.96 -19.28 1.87
C ASP A 339 -5.22 -20.52 2.71
N GLU A 340 -4.18 -21.31 2.91
CA GLU A 340 -4.16 -22.52 3.72
C GLU A 340 -3.00 -22.44 4.73
N ILE A 341 -3.18 -22.97 5.93
CA ILE A 341 -2.14 -23.13 6.95
C ILE A 341 -2.08 -24.60 7.35
N ASP A 342 -0.91 -25.22 7.21
CA ASP A 342 -0.71 -26.67 7.43
C ASP A 342 -1.74 -27.55 6.64
N GLY A 343 -2.20 -27.06 5.47
CA GLY A 343 -3.22 -27.67 4.64
C GLY A 343 -4.66 -27.41 5.06
N ASP A 344 -4.89 -26.74 6.18
CA ASP A 344 -6.23 -26.32 6.62
C ASP A 344 -6.58 -24.95 6.01
N PHE A 345 -7.87 -24.77 5.64
CA PHE A 345 -8.39 -23.49 5.16
C PHE A 345 -8.17 -22.38 6.19
N SER A 346 -7.65 -21.26 5.73
CA SER A 346 -7.45 -20.05 6.52
C SER A 346 -8.37 -18.92 6.08
N SER A 347 -8.31 -18.55 4.80
CA SER A 347 -9.09 -17.45 4.24
C SER A 347 -9.19 -17.59 2.71
N MET A 348 -10.09 -16.81 2.13
CA MET A 348 -10.19 -16.64 0.69
C MET A 348 -10.54 -15.19 0.33
N THR A 349 -9.88 -14.66 -0.69
CA THR A 349 -10.24 -13.38 -1.32
C THR A 349 -10.76 -13.67 -2.72
N VAL A 350 -11.84 -13.00 -3.12
CA VAL A 350 -12.41 -13.10 -4.46
C VAL A 350 -12.66 -11.73 -5.06
N TYR A 351 -12.61 -11.66 -6.39
CA TYR A 351 -12.68 -10.42 -7.15
C TYR A 351 -13.81 -10.44 -8.17
N ALA A 352 -14.53 -9.32 -8.28
CA ALA A 352 -15.44 -9.06 -9.37
C ALA A 352 -14.92 -7.93 -10.25
N TYR A 353 -15.02 -8.10 -11.56
CA TYR A 353 -14.51 -7.19 -12.56
C TYR A 353 -15.62 -6.63 -13.45
N LYS A 354 -15.40 -5.43 -13.93
CA LYS A 354 -16.20 -4.79 -14.96
C LYS A 354 -15.29 -4.24 -16.04
N ALA A 355 -15.65 -4.48 -17.30
CA ALA A 355 -15.02 -3.83 -18.43
C ALA A 355 -15.48 -2.38 -18.53
N ILE A 356 -14.56 -1.45 -18.70
CA ILE A 356 -14.80 -0.04 -18.94
C ILE A 356 -14.03 0.42 -20.18
N LEU A 357 -14.53 1.45 -20.86
CA LEU A 357 -13.79 2.12 -21.91
C LEU A 357 -12.92 3.21 -21.33
N VAL A 358 -11.64 3.19 -21.65
CA VAL A 358 -10.67 4.22 -21.28
C VAL A 358 -9.97 4.76 -22.53
N PRO A 359 -9.48 5.99 -22.54
CA PRO A 359 -8.62 6.49 -23.61
C PRO A 359 -7.36 5.63 -23.74
N LYS A 360 -6.91 5.35 -24.95
CA LYS A 360 -5.58 4.76 -25.18
C LYS A 360 -4.52 5.77 -24.77
N GLU A 361 -3.53 5.29 -24.00
CA GLU A 361 -2.35 6.07 -23.65
C GLU A 361 -1.45 6.39 -24.86
#